data_3fc3fad60d18a87d684cc8d4a78dc985
#
_entry.id   3fc3fad60d18a87d684cc8d4a78dc985
#
_cell.length_a   1.000
_cell.length_b   1.000
_cell.length_c   1.000
_cell.angle_alpha   90.00
_cell.angle_beta   90.00
_cell.angle_gamma   90.00
#
_symmetry.space_group_name_H-M   'P 1'
#
loop_
_entity.id
_entity.type
_entity.pdbx_description
1 polymer ?
#
loop_
_entity_poly.entity_id
_entity_poly.type
_entity_poly.pdbx_seq_one_letter_code
_entity_poly.pdbx_strand_id
1 'polypeptide(L)'
;LVLVGFSLYSRKHFTSFLERSSAKVGKVTQDHFWLTLRTVFWSILVALPLPVLWATLGYGLREAWPYPLAVAIGDGVTATVPLLWVVMICATFARPTGLFVAHFGWPRNRVARGMRYYLMSISLIVPLIMALIMFDNLNDREFSGSLGRLCFILICGALTVVSLSLKRAGIPLYVDKTGSGDNMANHLLWNLLLSAPL
;
A
#
# COMPACT_ATOMS: atom_id res chain seq x y z
N LEU A 1 -2.14 23.79 -0.43
CA LEU A 1 -0.78 24.36 -0.47
C LEU A 1 0.02 24.01 0.78
N VAL A 2 -0.49 24.25 2.01
CA VAL A 2 0.19 23.95 3.28
C VAL A 2 0.55 22.48 3.42
N LEU A 3 -0.36 21.54 3.11
CA LEU A 3 -0.11 20.09 3.16
C LEU A 3 0.96 19.65 2.15
N VAL A 4 0.98 20.23 0.95
CA VAL A 4 2.00 19.96 -0.07
C VAL A 4 3.37 20.47 0.38
N GLY A 5 3.42 21.69 0.91
CA GLY A 5 4.64 22.30 1.48
C GLY A 5 5.18 21.48 2.64
N PHE A 6 4.31 21.06 3.56
CA PHE A 6 4.66 20.17 4.68
C PHE A 6 5.19 18.80 4.20
N SER A 7 4.57 18.24 3.16
CA SER A 7 5.01 16.97 2.55
C SER A 7 6.42 17.07 1.96
N LEU A 8 6.71 18.14 1.23
CA LEU A 8 8.02 18.37 0.63
C LEU A 8 9.10 18.63 1.68
N TYR A 9 8.79 19.40 2.71
CA TYR A 9 9.69 19.67 3.85
C TYR A 9 9.95 18.39 4.66
N SER A 10 8.90 17.62 4.98
CA SER A 10 9.00 16.36 5.70
C SER A 10 9.80 15.31 4.93
N ARG A 11 9.70 15.26 3.60
CA ARG A 11 10.48 14.34 2.77
C ARG A 11 12.00 14.53 2.92
N LYS A 12 12.48 15.75 2.95
CA LYS A 12 13.93 16.03 3.13
C LYS A 12 14.40 15.63 4.53
N HIS A 13 13.65 15.97 5.56
CA HIS A 13 13.98 15.60 6.93
C HIS A 13 13.89 14.10 7.17
N PHE A 14 12.91 13.45 6.56
CA PHE A 14 12.72 12.01 6.68
C PHE A 14 13.81 11.21 5.98
N THR A 15 14.27 11.60 4.78
CA THR A 15 15.38 10.92 4.11
C THR A 15 16.68 11.02 4.92
N SER A 16 17.00 12.18 5.45
CA SER A 16 18.18 12.35 6.32
C SER A 16 18.06 11.59 7.66
N PHE A 17 16.84 11.48 8.21
CA PHE A 17 16.59 10.66 9.38
C PHE A 17 16.75 9.16 9.08
N LEU A 18 16.21 8.67 7.96
CA LEU A 18 16.34 7.27 7.54
C LEU A 18 17.81 6.90 7.30
N GLU A 19 18.60 7.75 6.65
CA GLU A 19 20.01 7.54 6.43
C GLU A 19 20.79 7.44 7.75
N ARG A 20 20.51 8.30 8.71
CA ARG A 20 21.13 8.25 10.04
C ARG A 20 20.68 7.02 10.84
N SER A 21 19.41 6.61 10.70
CA SER A 21 18.89 5.42 11.38
C SER A 21 19.47 4.15 10.78
N SER A 22 19.53 4.03 9.46
CA SER A 22 20.09 2.86 8.78
C SER A 22 21.56 2.65 9.08
N ALA A 23 22.33 3.73 9.27
CA ALA A 23 23.74 3.65 9.66
C ALA A 23 23.97 3.11 11.09
N LYS A 24 22.93 3.13 11.94
CA LYS A 24 22.99 2.63 13.33
C LYS A 24 22.43 1.21 13.49
N VAL A 25 21.65 0.73 12.51
CA VAL A 25 21.09 -0.63 12.49
C VAL A 25 22.21 -1.64 12.24
N GLY A 26 22.21 -2.74 12.98
CA GLY A 26 23.25 -3.79 12.89
C GLY A 26 24.48 -3.55 13.75
N LYS A 27 24.58 -2.44 14.48
CA LYS A 27 25.60 -2.27 15.55
C LYS A 27 24.99 -2.76 16.86
N VAL A 28 25.47 -3.92 17.34
CA VAL A 28 24.96 -4.67 18.51
C VAL A 28 24.75 -3.81 19.78
N THR A 29 25.46 -2.71 19.91
CA THR A 29 25.39 -1.79 21.04
C THR A 29 24.40 -0.62 20.88
N GLN A 30 23.82 -0.41 19.68
CA GLN A 30 22.99 0.77 19.38
C GLN A 30 21.63 0.41 18.76
N ASP A 31 21.33 -0.88 18.60
CA ASP A 31 20.06 -1.34 18.00
C ASP A 31 18.99 -1.41 19.10
N HIS A 32 18.25 -0.32 19.25
CA HIS A 32 17.12 -0.24 20.19
C HIS A 32 15.79 -0.36 19.46
N PHE A 33 14.89 -1.20 19.98
CA PHE A 33 13.50 -1.33 19.51
C PHE A 33 12.81 0.03 19.31
N TRP A 34 13.15 1.03 20.13
CA TRP A 34 12.66 2.40 20.01
C TRP A 34 13.00 3.06 18.68
N LEU A 35 14.15 2.74 18.10
CA LEU A 35 14.55 3.27 16.78
C LEU A 35 13.64 2.74 15.65
N THR A 36 13.31 1.45 15.71
CA THR A 36 12.36 0.83 14.77
C THR A 36 10.97 1.44 14.89
N LEU A 37 10.47 1.58 16.13
CA LEU A 37 9.17 2.20 16.40
C LEU A 37 9.11 3.64 15.88
N ARG A 38 10.15 4.42 16.09
CA ARG A 38 10.27 5.78 15.58
C ARG A 38 10.32 5.81 14.05
N THR A 39 11.00 4.88 13.42
CA THR A 39 11.03 4.75 11.96
C THR A 39 9.66 4.43 11.39
N VAL A 40 8.91 3.52 12.01
CA VAL A 40 7.52 3.18 11.65
C VAL A 40 6.64 4.41 11.77
N PHE A 41 6.68 5.11 12.91
CA PHE A 41 5.88 6.31 13.15
C PHE A 41 6.12 7.40 12.09
N TRP A 42 7.38 7.72 11.81
CA TRP A 42 7.71 8.71 10.78
C TRP A 42 7.31 8.25 9.36
N SER A 43 7.41 6.96 9.07
CA SER A 43 6.98 6.40 7.77
C SER A 43 5.47 6.54 7.57
N ILE A 44 4.68 6.31 8.62
CA ILE A 44 3.23 6.52 8.61
C ILE A 44 2.91 8.00 8.39
N LEU A 45 3.59 8.90 9.08
CA LEU A 45 3.36 10.34 8.97
C LEU A 45 3.69 10.87 7.57
N VAL A 46 4.80 10.43 6.97
CA VAL A 46 5.22 10.82 5.61
C VAL A 46 4.30 10.22 4.53
N ALA A 47 3.62 9.13 4.82
CA ALA A 47 2.65 8.50 3.92
C ALA A 47 1.30 9.24 3.88
N LEU A 48 0.96 10.08 4.87
CA LEU A 48 -0.35 10.73 5.03
C LEU A 48 -0.73 11.75 3.93
N PRO A 49 0.15 12.60 3.39
CA PRO A 49 -0.26 13.74 2.56
C PRO A 49 -1.10 13.37 1.34
N LEU A 50 -0.76 12.28 0.63
CA LEU A 50 -1.52 11.86 -0.55
C LEU A 50 -2.90 11.30 -0.18
N PRO A 51 -3.05 10.39 0.80
CA PRO A 51 -4.36 9.94 1.28
C PRO A 51 -5.25 11.08 1.80
N VAL A 52 -4.67 12.08 2.47
CA VAL A 52 -5.43 13.25 2.95
C VAL A 52 -5.94 14.08 1.78
N LEU A 53 -5.11 14.36 0.76
CA LEU A 53 -5.56 15.04 -0.46
C LEU A 53 -6.66 14.24 -1.18
N TRP A 54 -6.52 12.92 -1.23
CA TRP A 54 -7.51 12.02 -1.81
C TRP A 54 -8.83 12.05 -1.03
N ALA A 55 -8.75 12.05 0.30
CA ALA A 55 -9.92 12.18 1.17
C ALA A 55 -10.61 13.54 0.99
N THR A 56 -9.86 14.65 0.91
CA THR A 56 -10.46 15.98 0.69
C THR A 56 -11.18 16.06 -0.66
N LEU A 57 -10.63 15.43 -1.71
CA LEU A 57 -11.30 15.32 -2.99
C LEU A 57 -12.61 14.52 -2.87
N GLY A 58 -12.57 13.35 -2.21
CA GLY A 58 -13.75 12.52 -2.00
C GLY A 58 -14.85 13.23 -1.23
N TYR A 59 -14.50 13.86 -0.11
CA TYR A 59 -15.47 14.64 0.67
C TYR A 59 -16.02 15.83 -0.12
N GLY A 60 -15.18 16.56 -0.87
CA GLY A 60 -15.63 17.66 -1.71
C GLY A 60 -16.63 17.25 -2.80
N LEU A 61 -16.44 16.04 -3.38
CA LEU A 61 -17.40 15.48 -4.35
C LEU A 61 -18.70 15.04 -3.70
N ARG A 62 -18.66 14.52 -2.47
CA ARG A 62 -19.87 14.14 -1.70
C ARG A 62 -20.75 15.35 -1.36
N GLU A 63 -20.14 16.50 -1.13
CA GLU A 63 -20.87 17.75 -0.88
C GLU A 63 -21.46 18.37 -2.15
N ALA A 64 -21.18 17.84 -3.32
CA ALA A 64 -21.74 18.29 -4.59
C ALA A 64 -23.20 17.85 -4.79
N TRP A 65 -24.01 18.05 -3.76
CA TRP A 65 -25.47 17.84 -3.75
C TRP A 65 -26.13 18.75 -4.74
N PRO A 66 -26.52 18.59 -5.76
CA PRO A 66 -27.58 18.01 -6.54
C PRO A 66 -27.14 17.06 -7.64
N TYR A 67 -25.87 16.64 -7.67
CA TYR A 67 -25.36 15.78 -8.72
C TYR A 67 -25.11 14.35 -8.18
N PRO A 68 -26.08 13.40 -8.33
CA PRO A 68 -25.99 12.05 -7.77
C PRO A 68 -24.74 11.29 -8.21
N LEU A 69 -24.32 11.51 -9.46
CA LEU A 69 -23.11 10.90 -10.00
C LEU A 69 -21.83 11.41 -9.27
N ALA A 70 -21.76 12.72 -8.97
CA ALA A 70 -20.63 13.29 -8.25
C ALA A 70 -20.55 12.75 -6.82
N VAL A 71 -21.68 12.60 -6.15
CA VAL A 71 -21.77 12.00 -4.81
C VAL A 71 -21.31 10.55 -4.85
N ALA A 72 -21.80 9.73 -5.79
CA ALA A 72 -21.42 8.33 -5.93
C ALA A 72 -19.89 8.16 -6.22
N ILE A 73 -19.32 9.03 -7.06
CA ILE A 73 -17.86 9.08 -7.27
C ILE A 73 -17.15 9.45 -5.97
N GLY A 74 -17.64 10.44 -5.24
CA GLY A 74 -17.11 10.88 -3.95
C GLY A 74 -17.06 9.77 -2.91
N ASP A 75 -18.11 8.94 -2.86
CA ASP A 75 -18.18 7.75 -2.00
C ASP A 75 -17.12 6.72 -2.40
N GLY A 76 -16.96 6.44 -3.69
CA GLY A 76 -15.93 5.56 -4.21
C GLY A 76 -14.50 6.06 -3.87
N VAL A 77 -14.24 7.35 -4.06
CA VAL A 77 -12.96 7.98 -3.70
C VAL A 77 -12.70 7.86 -2.20
N THR A 78 -13.69 8.19 -1.36
CA THR A 78 -13.55 8.16 0.09
C THR A 78 -13.28 6.74 0.61
N ALA A 79 -13.98 5.75 0.07
CA ALA A 79 -13.80 4.35 0.46
C ALA A 79 -12.40 3.80 0.12
N THR A 80 -11.72 4.34 -0.90
CA THR A 80 -10.36 3.91 -1.26
C THR A 80 -9.26 4.59 -0.45
N VAL A 81 -9.57 5.59 0.39
CA VAL A 81 -8.58 6.31 1.22
C VAL A 81 -7.75 5.38 2.12
N PRO A 82 -8.35 4.44 2.90
CA PRO A 82 -7.57 3.53 3.74
C PRO A 82 -6.61 2.66 2.94
N LEU A 83 -7.07 2.14 1.79
CA LEU A 83 -6.24 1.33 0.90
C LEU A 83 -5.04 2.14 0.40
N LEU A 84 -5.29 3.36 -0.09
CA LEU A 84 -4.23 4.24 -0.58
C LEU A 84 -3.21 4.57 0.53
N TRP A 85 -3.69 4.75 1.76
CA TRP A 85 -2.81 5.00 2.91
C TRP A 85 -1.90 3.82 3.20
N VAL A 86 -2.44 2.59 3.25
CA VAL A 86 -1.63 1.36 3.42
C VAL A 86 -0.59 1.23 2.30
N VAL A 87 -0.99 1.49 1.05
CA VAL A 87 -0.08 1.48 -0.11
C VAL A 87 1.07 2.46 0.07
N MET A 88 0.80 3.68 0.52
CA MET A 88 1.82 4.69 0.74
C MET A 88 2.75 4.33 1.91
N ILE A 89 2.24 3.71 2.97
CA ILE A 89 3.07 3.18 4.06
C ILE A 89 4.00 2.09 3.53
N CYS A 90 3.49 1.11 2.79
CA CYS A 90 4.30 0.06 2.17
C CYS A 90 5.37 0.64 1.23
N ALA A 91 5.02 1.67 0.45
CA ALA A 91 5.97 2.36 -0.43
C ALA A 91 7.08 3.06 0.35
N THR A 92 6.80 3.63 1.52
CA THR A 92 7.83 4.23 2.39
C THR A 92 8.72 3.17 3.03
N PHE A 93 8.16 2.04 3.45
CA PHE A 93 8.93 0.90 3.99
C PHE A 93 9.83 0.23 2.96
N ALA A 94 9.42 0.23 1.69
CA ALA A 94 10.18 -0.35 0.58
C ALA A 94 11.34 0.53 0.07
N ARG A 95 11.55 1.72 0.63
CA ARG A 95 12.71 2.56 0.27
C ARG A 95 14.03 1.87 0.57
N PRO A 96 15.13 2.23 -0.12
CA PRO A 96 16.45 1.61 0.09
C PRO A 96 16.96 1.67 1.53
N THR A 97 16.60 2.71 2.26
CA THR A 97 16.90 2.92 3.68
C THR A 97 15.68 2.69 4.57
N GLY A 98 14.60 2.12 3.99
CA GLY A 98 13.35 1.86 4.68
C GLY A 98 13.38 0.57 5.51
N LEU A 99 12.26 0.33 6.20
CA LEU A 99 12.12 -0.76 7.17
C LEU A 99 12.43 -2.13 6.57
N PHE A 100 11.95 -2.44 5.35
CA PHE A 100 12.13 -3.75 4.73
C PHE A 100 13.59 -4.06 4.42
N VAL A 101 14.35 -3.06 3.97
CA VAL A 101 15.75 -3.26 3.59
C VAL A 101 16.68 -3.10 4.80
N ALA A 102 16.50 -2.04 5.60
CA ALA A 102 17.42 -1.71 6.68
C ALA A 102 17.20 -2.57 7.93
N HIS A 103 15.93 -2.86 8.32
CA HIS A 103 15.64 -3.59 9.55
C HIS A 103 15.37 -5.09 9.31
N PHE A 104 14.68 -5.45 8.22
CA PHE A 104 14.41 -6.86 7.91
C PHE A 104 15.46 -7.51 7.00
N GLY A 105 16.46 -6.74 6.51
CA GLY A 105 17.53 -7.28 5.70
C GLY A 105 17.08 -7.81 4.33
N TRP A 106 15.90 -7.41 3.83
CA TRP A 106 15.42 -7.89 2.54
C TRP A 106 16.29 -7.37 1.39
N PRO A 107 16.56 -8.20 0.36
CA PRO A 107 17.39 -7.80 -0.76
C PRO A 107 16.79 -6.61 -1.51
N ARG A 108 17.51 -5.50 -1.57
CA ARG A 108 17.07 -4.22 -2.17
C ARG A 108 16.46 -4.38 -3.57
N ASN A 109 17.10 -5.20 -4.42
CA ASN A 109 16.65 -5.41 -5.80
C ASN A 109 15.31 -6.16 -5.86
N ARG A 110 15.07 -7.09 -4.94
CA ARG A 110 13.79 -7.84 -4.85
C ARG A 110 12.68 -6.93 -4.34
N VAL A 111 12.94 -6.14 -3.31
CA VAL A 111 11.99 -5.17 -2.76
C VAL A 111 11.60 -4.12 -3.82
N ALA A 112 12.57 -3.55 -4.54
CA ALA A 112 12.31 -2.57 -5.59
C ALA A 112 11.45 -3.15 -6.73
N ARG A 113 11.74 -4.39 -7.15
CA ARG A 113 10.97 -5.09 -8.18
C ARG A 113 9.54 -5.39 -7.71
N GLY A 114 9.39 -5.95 -6.51
CA GLY A 114 8.11 -6.24 -5.91
C GLY A 114 7.25 -4.99 -5.75
N MET A 115 7.84 -3.89 -5.29
CA MET A 115 7.15 -2.63 -5.12
C MET A 115 6.67 -2.02 -6.45
N ARG A 116 7.42 -2.19 -7.53
CA ARG A 116 6.98 -1.76 -8.87
C ARG A 116 5.73 -2.51 -9.31
N TYR A 117 5.71 -3.84 -9.18
CA TYR A 117 4.52 -4.65 -9.49
C TYR A 117 3.33 -4.28 -8.61
N TYR A 118 3.59 -4.08 -7.32
CA TYR A 118 2.56 -3.68 -6.36
C TYR A 118 1.92 -2.34 -6.74
N LEU A 119 2.72 -1.32 -7.05
CA LEU A 119 2.21 0.00 -7.46
C LEU A 119 1.45 -0.04 -8.78
N MET A 120 1.93 -0.81 -9.77
CA MET A 120 1.22 -1.01 -11.04
C MET A 120 -0.14 -1.66 -10.83
N SER A 121 -0.22 -2.65 -9.95
CA SER A 121 -1.47 -3.36 -9.68
C SER A 121 -2.45 -2.51 -8.88
N ILE A 122 -1.98 -1.70 -7.94
CA ILE A 122 -2.81 -0.78 -7.18
C ILE A 122 -3.42 0.30 -8.09
N SER A 123 -2.71 0.75 -9.11
CA SER A 123 -3.27 1.70 -10.08
C SER A 123 -4.45 1.14 -10.87
N LEU A 124 -4.60 -0.19 -10.94
CA LEU A 124 -5.76 -0.86 -11.51
C LEU A 124 -6.83 -1.16 -10.44
N ILE A 125 -6.42 -1.63 -9.26
CA ILE A 125 -7.34 -2.04 -8.18
C ILE A 125 -8.12 -0.85 -7.63
N VAL A 126 -7.49 0.31 -7.43
CA VAL A 126 -8.16 1.49 -6.87
C VAL A 126 -9.34 1.95 -7.74
N PRO A 127 -9.20 2.16 -9.06
CA PRO A 127 -10.35 2.50 -9.92
C PRO A 127 -11.45 1.44 -9.95
N LEU A 128 -11.08 0.15 -9.87
CA LEU A 128 -12.06 -0.95 -9.84
C LEU A 128 -12.88 -0.93 -8.54
N ILE A 129 -12.25 -0.69 -7.39
CA ILE A 129 -12.95 -0.53 -6.11
C ILE A 129 -13.83 0.72 -6.14
N MET A 130 -13.35 1.83 -6.69
CA MET A 130 -14.14 3.04 -6.85
C MET A 130 -15.38 2.78 -7.72
N ALA A 131 -15.21 2.10 -8.86
CA ALA A 131 -16.31 1.74 -9.74
C ALA A 131 -17.32 0.81 -9.06
N LEU A 132 -16.85 -0.19 -8.31
CA LEU A 132 -17.70 -1.11 -7.55
C LEU A 132 -18.60 -0.35 -6.58
N ILE A 133 -18.03 0.56 -5.78
CA ILE A 133 -18.76 1.34 -4.77
C ILE A 133 -19.69 2.36 -5.44
N MET A 134 -19.24 2.98 -6.53
CA MET A 134 -20.06 3.91 -7.31
C MET A 134 -21.32 3.21 -7.85
N PHE A 135 -21.19 2.00 -8.42
CA PHE A 135 -22.33 1.24 -8.93
C PHE A 135 -23.26 0.78 -7.83
N ASP A 136 -22.73 0.43 -6.66
CA ASP A 136 -23.56 0.04 -5.50
C ASP A 136 -24.40 1.22 -4.99
N ASN A 137 -23.83 2.42 -4.97
CA ASN A 137 -24.51 3.64 -4.49
C ASN A 137 -25.46 4.29 -5.49
N LEU A 138 -25.36 3.98 -6.80
CA LEU A 138 -26.30 4.49 -7.81
C LEU A 138 -27.69 3.88 -7.73
N ASN A 139 -27.91 2.92 -6.82
CA ASN A 139 -29.21 2.30 -6.51
C ASN A 139 -29.91 1.64 -7.73
N ASP A 140 -29.19 1.39 -8.80
CA ASP A 140 -29.66 0.71 -9.99
C ASP A 140 -29.31 -0.78 -9.91
N ARG A 141 -30.31 -1.61 -9.58
CA ARG A 141 -30.12 -3.05 -9.33
C ARG A 141 -29.60 -3.82 -10.54
N GLU A 142 -29.88 -3.37 -11.75
CA GLU A 142 -29.41 -4.04 -12.96
C GLU A 142 -27.90 -3.79 -13.16
N PHE A 143 -27.45 -2.57 -12.94
CA PHE A 143 -26.02 -2.22 -13.03
C PHE A 143 -25.20 -2.84 -11.89
N SER A 144 -25.67 -2.76 -10.63
CA SER A 144 -24.94 -3.34 -9.50
C SER A 144 -24.87 -4.88 -9.59
N GLY A 145 -25.91 -5.53 -10.12
CA GLY A 145 -25.96 -6.98 -10.26
C GLY A 145 -25.03 -7.56 -11.31
N SER A 146 -24.78 -6.86 -12.41
CA SER A 146 -23.94 -7.32 -13.53
C SER A 146 -22.53 -6.73 -13.48
N LEU A 147 -22.41 -5.41 -13.51
CA LEU A 147 -21.13 -4.72 -13.52
C LEU A 147 -20.38 -4.82 -12.18
N GLY A 148 -21.11 -4.79 -11.05
CA GLY A 148 -20.51 -4.97 -9.73
C GLY A 148 -19.84 -6.34 -9.61
N ARG A 149 -20.49 -7.42 -10.06
CA ARG A 149 -19.87 -8.76 -10.08
C ARG A 149 -18.64 -8.83 -10.99
N LEU A 150 -18.70 -8.19 -12.15
CA LEU A 150 -17.55 -8.11 -13.06
C LEU A 150 -16.38 -7.38 -12.40
N CYS A 151 -16.62 -6.23 -11.78
CA CYS A 151 -15.59 -5.49 -11.05
C CYS A 151 -14.99 -6.32 -9.92
N PHE A 152 -15.83 -7.06 -9.17
CA PHE A 152 -15.36 -7.93 -8.10
C PHE A 152 -14.45 -9.05 -8.63
N ILE A 153 -14.84 -9.74 -9.70
CA ILE A 153 -14.02 -10.78 -10.35
C ILE A 153 -12.68 -10.19 -10.83
N LEU A 154 -12.70 -9.01 -11.43
CA LEU A 154 -11.48 -8.32 -11.89
C LEU A 154 -10.56 -7.94 -10.71
N ILE A 155 -11.13 -7.51 -9.57
CA ILE A 155 -10.35 -7.22 -8.35
C ILE A 155 -9.70 -8.50 -7.83
N CYS A 156 -10.43 -9.62 -7.73
CA CYS A 156 -9.88 -10.91 -7.31
C CYS A 156 -8.77 -11.37 -8.26
N GLY A 157 -8.97 -11.27 -9.57
CA GLY A 157 -7.95 -11.56 -10.58
C GLY A 157 -6.71 -10.66 -10.43
N ALA A 158 -6.90 -9.36 -10.23
CA ALA A 158 -5.79 -8.42 -10.02
C ALA A 158 -5.01 -8.75 -8.73
N LEU A 159 -5.69 -9.06 -7.63
CA LEU A 159 -5.04 -9.47 -6.37
C LEU A 159 -4.23 -10.76 -6.55
N THR A 160 -4.75 -11.73 -7.29
CA THR A 160 -4.02 -12.98 -7.62
C THR A 160 -2.77 -12.68 -8.44
N VAL A 161 -2.86 -11.80 -9.45
CA VAL A 161 -1.70 -11.37 -10.25
C VAL A 161 -0.66 -10.65 -9.40
N VAL A 162 -1.10 -9.78 -8.46
CA VAL A 162 -0.20 -9.12 -7.48
C VAL A 162 0.56 -10.15 -6.66
N SER A 163 -0.17 -11.08 -6.06
CA SER A 163 0.40 -12.12 -5.19
C SER A 163 1.40 -12.99 -5.95
N LEU A 164 1.07 -13.40 -7.17
CA LEU A 164 1.99 -14.14 -8.06
C LEU A 164 3.23 -13.32 -8.42
N SER A 165 3.06 -12.03 -8.70
CA SER A 165 4.18 -11.13 -9.06
C SER A 165 5.11 -10.91 -7.88
N LEU A 166 4.58 -10.77 -6.66
CA LEU A 166 5.37 -10.66 -5.43
C LEU A 166 6.12 -11.96 -5.14
N LYS A 167 5.47 -13.12 -5.31
CA LYS A 167 6.12 -14.45 -5.20
C LYS A 167 7.28 -14.58 -6.20
N ARG A 168 7.06 -14.21 -7.47
CA ARG A 168 8.10 -14.22 -8.52
C ARG A 168 9.22 -13.21 -8.26
N ALA A 169 8.94 -12.10 -7.59
CA ALA A 169 9.97 -11.16 -7.16
C ALA A 169 10.89 -11.76 -6.08
N GLY A 170 10.50 -12.89 -5.48
CA GLY A 170 11.27 -13.60 -4.46
C GLY A 170 11.32 -12.86 -3.13
N ILE A 171 10.24 -12.16 -2.77
CA ILE A 171 10.12 -11.50 -1.47
C ILE A 171 9.88 -12.58 -0.41
N PRO A 172 10.75 -12.72 0.60
CA PRO A 172 10.53 -13.67 1.68
C PRO A 172 9.43 -13.14 2.61
N LEU A 173 8.35 -13.90 2.79
CA LEU A 173 7.33 -13.58 3.82
C LEU A 173 7.84 -13.95 5.22
N TYR A 174 8.65 -14.99 5.29
CA TYR A 174 9.29 -15.46 6.49
C TYR A 174 10.79 -15.67 6.24
N VAL A 175 11.62 -15.06 7.07
CA VAL A 175 13.08 -15.24 7.04
C VAL A 175 13.48 -16.03 8.27
N ASP A 176 14.03 -17.22 8.07
CA ASP A 176 14.53 -18.07 9.16
C ASP A 176 15.84 -17.50 9.71
N LYS A 177 16.23 -17.96 10.93
CA LYS A 177 17.48 -17.62 11.61
C LYS A 177 18.73 -17.92 10.75
N THR A 178 18.61 -18.80 9.77
CA THR A 178 19.66 -19.14 8.79
C THR A 178 19.76 -18.16 7.63
N GLY A 179 18.89 -17.15 7.54
CA GLY A 179 18.86 -16.17 6.45
C GLY A 179 18.36 -16.72 5.11
N SER A 180 17.96 -17.98 5.05
CA SER A 180 17.41 -18.62 3.86
C SER A 180 15.92 -18.32 3.75
N GLY A 181 15.51 -17.62 2.68
CA GLY A 181 14.10 -17.40 2.35
C GLY A 181 13.41 -18.59 1.66
N ASP A 182 14.13 -19.69 1.46
CA ASP A 182 13.64 -20.88 0.74
C ASP A 182 13.20 -21.98 1.73
N ASN A 183 12.24 -21.65 2.59
CA ASN A 183 11.71 -22.54 3.61
C ASN A 183 10.30 -23.00 3.28
N MET A 184 9.95 -24.22 3.68
CA MET A 184 8.62 -24.81 3.51
C MET A 184 7.50 -23.90 4.07
N ALA A 185 7.77 -23.20 5.19
CA ALA A 185 6.86 -22.21 5.77
C ALA A 185 6.58 -21.05 4.81
N ASN A 186 7.59 -20.56 4.08
CA ASN A 186 7.44 -19.49 3.12
C ASN A 186 6.59 -19.93 1.90
N HIS A 187 6.79 -21.16 1.42
CA HIS A 187 5.96 -21.72 0.35
C HIS A 187 4.51 -21.90 0.78
N LEU A 188 4.26 -22.38 2.00
CA LEU A 188 2.91 -22.50 2.57
C LEU A 188 2.22 -21.16 2.70
N LEU A 189 2.89 -20.14 3.25
CA LEU A 189 2.35 -18.78 3.39
C LEU A 189 2.00 -18.17 2.03
N TRP A 190 2.86 -18.34 1.01
CA TRP A 190 2.57 -17.87 -0.35
C TRP A 190 1.39 -18.61 -0.99
N ASN A 191 1.27 -19.91 -0.79
CA ASN A 191 0.14 -20.68 -1.31
C ASN A 191 -1.18 -20.25 -0.64
N LEU A 192 -1.17 -20.03 0.67
CA LEU A 192 -2.32 -19.54 1.42
C LEU A 192 -2.73 -18.12 0.97
N LEU A 193 -1.77 -17.25 0.74
CA LEU A 193 -2.02 -15.89 0.24
C LEU A 193 -2.54 -15.88 -1.20
N LEU A 194 -2.13 -16.83 -2.03
CA LEU A 194 -2.62 -17.00 -3.39
C LEU A 194 -4.04 -17.57 -3.44
N SER A 195 -4.42 -18.43 -2.48
CA SER A 195 -5.77 -19.00 -2.41
C SER A 195 -6.80 -18.07 -1.75
N ALA A 196 -6.37 -17.05 -1.01
CA ALA A 196 -7.26 -16.15 -0.29
C ALA A 196 -8.23 -15.32 -1.18
N PRO A 197 -7.87 -14.85 -2.40
CA PRO A 197 -8.77 -14.11 -3.27
C PRO A 197 -9.65 -14.99 -4.17
N LEU A 198 -9.48 -16.33 -4.14
CA LEU A 198 -10.28 -17.29 -4.92
C LEU A 198 -11.47 -17.77 -4.11
#